data_49663567963effea60d9dc51b26066d6
#
_entry.id   49663567963effea60d9dc51b26066d6
#
_cell.length_a   1.000
_cell.length_b   1.000
_cell.length_c   1.000
_cell.angle_alpha   90.00
_cell.angle_beta   90.00
_cell.angle_gamma   90.00
#
_symmetry.space_group_name_H-M   'P 1'
#
loop_
_entity.id
_entity.type
_entity.pdbx_description
1 polymer ?
#
loop_
_entity_poly.entity_id
_entity_poly.type
_entity_poly.pdbx_seq_one_letter_code
_entity_poly.pdbx_strand_id
1 'polypeptide(L)'
;AVSLHYTLKYPQEYGIESAPAVYGTVVTDEQAVKAGVENMEKALITFEKNKLSVENQITYDVLQSYLDSAERSAEYLWYDEPLGTVSGVQTQLPVVLSEYRFYEKEDADTYLDLMRSTGNYFDEVIAFERGKSEKGLFMSEKLADAVIEQCQAFLDMGNGNYLYSTFVERMRESGKFTEEEMGEYTKKNAQVIEEVVCPAYERLM
;
A
#
# COMPACT_ATOMS: atom_id res chain seq x y z
N ALA A 1 1.19 0.31 7.03
CA ALA A 1 2.40 -0.48 7.32
C ALA A 1 3.53 -0.17 6.34
N VAL A 2 3.30 -0.31 5.02
CA VAL A 2 4.36 -0.18 4.00
C VAL A 2 5.06 1.18 4.07
N SER A 3 4.32 2.27 4.02
CA SER A 3 4.88 3.63 4.10
C SER A 3 5.70 3.86 5.38
N LEU A 4 5.23 3.31 6.51
CA LEU A 4 5.93 3.40 7.78
C LEU A 4 7.28 2.67 7.72
N HIS A 5 7.31 1.46 7.16
CA HIS A 5 8.51 0.65 6.99
C HIS A 5 9.60 1.36 6.16
N TYR A 6 9.19 2.09 5.10
CA TYR A 6 10.12 2.88 4.28
C TYR A 6 10.58 4.17 4.96
N THR A 7 9.76 4.74 5.84
CA THR A 7 10.05 6.03 6.47
C THR A 7 10.85 5.88 7.76
N LEU A 8 10.52 4.86 8.56
CA LEU A 8 11.10 4.64 9.89
C LEU A 8 11.60 3.20 10.03
N LYS A 9 12.92 3.05 10.20
CA LYS A 9 13.52 1.73 10.49
C LYS A 9 13.07 1.17 11.84
N TYR A 10 12.94 2.05 12.84
CA TYR A 10 12.57 1.72 14.21
C TYR A 10 11.40 2.58 14.68
N PRO A 11 10.17 2.30 14.23
CA PRO A 11 8.99 3.11 14.58
C PRO A 11 8.69 3.12 16.09
N GLN A 12 9.13 2.10 16.83
CA GLN A 12 8.97 2.00 18.28
C GLN A 12 9.67 3.14 19.04
N GLU A 13 10.77 3.66 18.50
CA GLU A 13 11.48 4.81 19.09
C GLU A 13 10.65 6.11 19.05
N TYR A 14 9.61 6.13 18.21
CA TYR A 14 8.66 7.22 18.06
C TYR A 14 7.30 6.93 18.71
N GLY A 15 7.23 5.88 19.56
CA GLY A 15 6.00 5.48 20.24
C GLY A 15 4.99 4.76 19.34
N ILE A 16 5.40 4.28 18.16
CA ILE A 16 4.57 3.51 17.24
C ILE A 16 4.87 2.02 17.48
N GLU A 17 4.01 1.36 18.26
CA GLU A 17 4.26 -0.01 18.73
C GLU A 17 4.09 -1.06 17.63
N SER A 18 3.04 -0.93 16.80
CA SER A 18 2.80 -1.83 15.67
C SER A 18 1.93 -1.17 14.60
N ALA A 19 2.07 -1.63 13.38
CA ALA A 19 1.16 -1.32 12.29
C ALA A 19 0.74 -2.63 11.60
N PRO A 20 -0.55 -2.81 11.26
CA PRO A 20 -0.99 -4.03 10.59
C PRO A 20 -0.29 -4.21 9.24
N ALA A 21 0.05 -5.45 8.90
CA ALA A 21 0.71 -5.82 7.64
C ALA A 21 -0.30 -5.82 6.48
N VAL A 22 -0.81 -4.63 6.15
CA VAL A 22 -1.78 -4.40 5.07
C VAL A 22 -1.41 -3.14 4.28
N TYR A 23 -1.87 -3.04 3.02
CA TYR A 23 -1.61 -1.86 2.17
C TYR A 23 -2.42 -0.62 2.55
N GLY A 24 -3.45 -0.77 3.36
CA GLY A 24 -4.42 0.23 3.71
C GLY A 24 -5.82 -0.22 3.29
N THR A 25 -6.74 0.71 3.18
CA THR A 25 -8.14 0.48 2.78
C THR A 25 -8.51 1.42 1.64
N VAL A 26 -9.27 0.93 0.66
CA VAL A 26 -9.88 1.77 -0.38
C VAL A 26 -11.25 2.22 0.12
N VAL A 27 -11.35 3.49 0.49
CA VAL A 27 -12.59 4.04 1.05
C VAL A 27 -13.58 4.33 -0.08
N THR A 28 -14.85 3.94 0.11
CA THR A 28 -15.95 4.17 -0.84
C THR A 28 -17.06 5.06 -0.26
N ASP A 29 -16.85 5.59 0.95
CA ASP A 29 -17.81 6.42 1.67
C ASP A 29 -17.19 7.79 2.01
N GLU A 30 -17.72 8.85 1.40
CA GLU A 30 -17.31 10.23 1.64
C GLU A 30 -17.45 10.65 3.11
N GLN A 31 -18.46 10.13 3.81
CA GLN A 31 -18.66 10.45 5.24
C GLN A 31 -17.56 9.81 6.09
N ALA A 32 -17.11 8.62 5.73
CA ALA A 32 -15.99 7.97 6.41
C ALA A 32 -14.68 8.75 6.21
N VAL A 33 -14.44 9.29 5.01
CA VAL A 33 -13.29 10.17 4.73
C VAL A 33 -13.36 11.42 5.61
N LYS A 34 -14.51 12.13 5.61
CA LYS A 34 -14.71 13.34 6.42
C LYS A 34 -14.54 13.08 7.90
N ALA A 35 -15.11 11.99 8.41
CA ALA A 35 -14.95 11.59 9.81
C ALA A 35 -13.48 11.28 10.18
N GLY A 36 -12.73 10.66 9.26
CA GLY A 36 -11.30 10.43 9.43
C GLY A 36 -10.51 11.73 9.54
N VAL A 37 -10.77 12.70 8.67
CA VAL A 37 -10.16 14.03 8.69
C VAL A 37 -10.50 14.77 9.99
N GLU A 38 -11.78 14.82 10.37
CA GLU A 38 -12.22 15.45 11.63
C GLU A 38 -11.50 14.87 12.87
N ASN A 39 -11.26 13.56 12.89
CA ASN A 39 -10.54 12.93 14.00
C ASN A 39 -9.07 13.39 14.05
N MET A 40 -8.42 13.55 12.91
CA MET A 40 -7.06 14.07 12.83
C MET A 40 -7.01 15.55 13.24
N GLU A 41 -7.99 16.36 12.84
CA GLU A 41 -8.11 17.77 13.26
C GLU A 41 -8.31 17.88 14.78
N LYS A 42 -9.20 17.05 15.35
CA LYS A 42 -9.40 16.99 16.81
C LYS A 42 -8.11 16.63 17.54
N ALA A 43 -7.28 15.76 16.98
CA ALA A 43 -5.98 15.45 17.53
C ALA A 43 -5.00 16.63 17.37
N LEU A 44 -4.96 17.29 16.22
CA LEU A 44 -4.05 18.42 15.96
C LEU A 44 -4.35 19.61 16.88
N ILE A 45 -5.60 19.98 17.10
CA ILE A 45 -5.97 21.12 17.97
C ILE A 45 -5.68 20.89 19.47
N THR A 46 -5.34 19.65 19.88
CA THR A 46 -4.88 19.43 21.27
C THR A 46 -3.51 20.07 21.54
N PHE A 47 -2.74 20.35 20.47
CA PHE A 47 -1.46 21.03 20.58
C PHE A 47 -1.67 22.55 20.56
N GLU A 48 -1.25 23.24 21.60
CA GLU A 48 -1.26 24.70 21.63
C GLU A 48 -0.11 25.25 20.77
N LYS A 49 -0.42 25.62 19.52
CA LYS A 49 0.56 26.04 18.50
C LYS A 49 1.58 27.04 19.01
N ASN A 50 1.15 28.05 19.79
CA ASN A 50 2.01 29.10 20.33
C ASN A 50 3.00 28.61 21.42
N LYS A 51 2.83 27.39 21.92
CA LYS A 51 3.76 26.73 22.85
C LYS A 51 4.76 25.80 22.15
N LEU A 52 4.58 25.57 20.87
CA LEU A 52 5.48 24.73 20.06
C LEU A 52 6.75 25.51 19.69
N SER A 53 7.82 24.78 19.38
CA SER A 53 9.01 25.37 18.73
C SER A 53 8.64 25.95 17.36
N VAL A 54 9.44 26.88 16.85
CA VAL A 54 9.19 27.49 15.52
C VAL A 54 9.06 26.45 14.42
N GLU A 55 9.89 25.43 14.44
CA GLU A 55 9.84 24.30 13.50
C GLU A 55 8.52 23.53 13.60
N ASN A 56 8.11 23.21 14.83
CA ASN A 56 6.84 22.50 15.05
C ASN A 56 5.60 23.37 14.77
N GLN A 57 5.71 24.70 14.85
CA GLN A 57 4.64 25.59 14.40
C GLN A 57 4.46 25.52 12.89
N ILE A 58 5.56 25.43 12.13
CA ILE A 58 5.50 25.22 10.65
C ILE A 58 4.88 23.88 10.36
N THR A 59 5.28 22.82 11.06
CA THR A 59 4.69 21.48 10.91
C THR A 59 3.17 21.51 11.21
N TYR A 60 2.76 22.22 12.24
CA TYR A 60 1.35 22.39 12.58
C TYR A 60 0.58 23.07 11.43
N ASP A 61 1.13 24.15 10.86
CA ASP A 61 0.47 24.86 9.75
C ASP A 61 0.36 24.00 8.49
N VAL A 62 1.40 23.21 8.18
CA VAL A 62 1.39 22.27 7.06
C VAL A 62 0.32 21.20 7.27
N LEU A 63 0.25 20.61 8.47
CA LEU A 63 -0.77 19.60 8.80
C LEU A 63 -2.19 20.19 8.72
N GLN A 64 -2.40 21.40 9.27
CA GLN A 64 -3.70 22.06 9.18
C GLN A 64 -4.11 22.28 7.73
N SER A 65 -3.22 22.83 6.90
CA SER A 65 -3.48 23.05 5.48
C SER A 65 -3.76 21.75 4.72
N TYR A 66 -3.06 20.67 5.09
CA TYR A 66 -3.30 19.34 4.52
C TYR A 66 -4.70 18.82 4.89
N LEU A 67 -5.09 18.92 6.15
CA LEU A 67 -6.41 18.47 6.63
C LEU A 67 -7.55 19.28 6.01
N ASP A 68 -7.42 20.60 5.95
CA ASP A 68 -8.37 21.48 5.26
C ASP A 68 -8.55 21.10 3.77
N SER A 69 -7.47 20.69 3.12
CA SER A 69 -7.51 20.20 1.74
C SER A 69 -8.16 18.81 1.65
N ALA A 70 -7.83 17.91 2.56
CA ALA A 70 -8.38 16.56 2.61
C ALA A 70 -9.91 16.59 2.85
N GLU A 71 -10.39 17.47 3.73
CA GLU A 71 -11.83 17.65 3.94
C GLU A 71 -12.55 18.08 2.65
N ARG A 72 -12.00 19.09 1.97
CA ARG A 72 -12.59 19.56 0.70
C ARG A 72 -12.52 18.52 -0.41
N SER A 73 -11.46 17.71 -0.46
CA SER A 73 -11.29 16.69 -1.48
C SER A 73 -12.19 15.47 -1.28
N ALA A 74 -12.78 15.29 -0.10
CA ALA A 74 -13.69 14.17 0.16
C ALA A 74 -14.89 14.12 -0.81
N GLU A 75 -15.36 15.27 -1.28
CA GLU A 75 -16.45 15.37 -2.28
C GLU A 75 -16.04 14.83 -3.66
N TYR A 76 -14.74 14.73 -3.90
CA TYR A 76 -14.14 14.25 -5.16
C TYR A 76 -13.61 12.82 -5.05
N LEU A 77 -13.97 12.07 -4.00
CA LEU A 77 -13.51 10.71 -3.73
C LEU A 77 -13.56 9.81 -4.98
N TRP A 78 -14.66 9.87 -5.72
CA TRP A 78 -14.87 9.03 -6.91
C TRP A 78 -14.08 9.44 -8.15
N TYR A 79 -13.33 10.56 -8.08
CA TYR A 79 -12.38 10.97 -9.13
C TYR A 79 -10.96 10.40 -8.88
N ASP A 80 -10.73 9.71 -7.76
CA ASP A 80 -9.48 8.99 -7.56
C ASP A 80 -9.28 7.90 -8.60
N GLU A 81 -8.02 7.69 -8.96
CA GLU A 81 -7.60 6.74 -10.01
C GLU A 81 -6.66 5.68 -9.40
N PRO A 82 -7.20 4.69 -8.64
CA PRO A 82 -6.38 3.63 -8.05
C PRO A 82 -5.74 2.73 -9.11
N LEU A 83 -6.37 2.59 -10.27
CA LEU A 83 -5.81 1.92 -11.44
C LEU A 83 -5.39 2.93 -12.51
N GLY A 84 -4.26 2.70 -13.13
CA GLY A 84 -3.77 3.57 -14.21
C GLY A 84 -2.43 3.09 -14.75
N THR A 85 -2.08 3.52 -15.95
CA THR A 85 -0.90 3.01 -16.68
C THR A 85 0.44 3.50 -16.13
N VAL A 86 0.47 4.54 -15.29
CA VAL A 86 1.70 5.12 -14.76
C VAL A 86 1.85 4.88 -13.26
N SER A 87 0.82 5.17 -12.48
CA SER A 87 0.85 5.13 -11.02
C SER A 87 -0.22 4.21 -10.42
N GLY A 88 -0.84 3.36 -11.22
CA GLY A 88 -1.84 2.41 -10.74
C GLY A 88 -1.26 1.37 -9.79
N VAL A 89 -2.07 0.94 -8.83
CA VAL A 89 -1.65 -0.04 -7.80
C VAL A 89 -1.17 -1.35 -8.41
N GLN A 90 -1.69 -1.75 -9.58
CA GLN A 90 -1.28 -2.95 -10.28
C GLN A 90 0.20 -2.92 -10.72
N THR A 91 0.75 -1.74 -10.95
CA THR A 91 2.17 -1.58 -11.30
C THR A 91 3.04 -1.19 -10.11
N GLN A 92 2.54 -0.35 -9.22
CA GLN A 92 3.32 0.17 -8.10
C GLN A 92 3.51 -0.83 -6.97
N LEU A 93 2.50 -1.65 -6.69
CA LEU A 93 2.53 -2.58 -5.57
C LEU A 93 3.64 -3.63 -5.69
N PRO A 94 3.86 -4.29 -6.85
CA PRO A 94 4.99 -5.21 -6.99
C PRO A 94 6.36 -4.53 -6.89
N VAL A 95 6.49 -3.27 -7.35
CA VAL A 95 7.72 -2.49 -7.22
C VAL A 95 8.03 -2.23 -5.74
N VAL A 96 7.03 -1.75 -4.99
CA VAL A 96 7.15 -1.52 -3.55
C VAL A 96 7.55 -2.80 -2.82
N LEU A 97 6.95 -3.93 -3.17
CA LEU A 97 7.31 -5.23 -2.60
C LEU A 97 8.74 -5.65 -2.94
N SER A 98 9.18 -5.45 -4.18
CA SER A 98 10.53 -5.83 -4.60
C SER A 98 11.63 -5.04 -3.87
N GLU A 99 11.32 -3.84 -3.41
CA GLU A 99 12.25 -2.99 -2.67
C GLU A 99 12.13 -3.12 -1.14
N TYR A 100 11.25 -3.99 -0.64
CA TYR A 100 11.03 -4.17 0.78
C TYR A 100 12.29 -4.73 1.47
N ARG A 101 12.80 -4.02 2.48
CA ARG A 101 14.05 -4.39 3.16
C ARG A 101 13.78 -5.23 4.40
N PHE A 102 14.62 -6.24 4.62
CA PHE A 102 14.57 -7.04 5.84
C PHE A 102 15.67 -6.57 6.79
N TYR A 103 15.31 -5.79 7.79
CA TYR A 103 16.21 -5.35 8.84
C TYR A 103 16.35 -6.42 9.91
N GLU A 104 15.26 -7.12 10.22
CA GLU A 104 15.18 -8.26 11.13
C GLU A 104 14.44 -9.44 10.46
N LYS A 105 14.45 -10.62 11.08
CA LYS A 105 13.77 -11.81 10.52
C LYS A 105 12.26 -11.63 10.42
N GLU A 106 11.69 -10.96 11.39
CA GLU A 106 10.25 -10.65 11.49
C GLU A 106 9.75 -9.84 10.31
N ASP A 107 10.63 -9.09 9.63
CA ASP A 107 10.27 -8.33 8.42
C ASP A 107 9.88 -9.25 7.26
N ALA A 108 10.45 -10.47 7.19
CA ALA A 108 10.04 -11.44 6.17
C ALA A 108 8.64 -12.01 6.43
N ASP A 109 8.27 -12.21 7.69
CA ASP A 109 6.89 -12.61 8.04
C ASP A 109 5.92 -11.48 7.75
N THR A 110 6.26 -10.25 8.13
CA THR A 110 5.47 -9.04 7.82
C THR A 110 5.29 -8.85 6.31
N TYR A 111 6.35 -9.07 5.53
CA TYR A 111 6.28 -9.03 4.06
C TYR A 111 5.31 -10.08 3.51
N LEU A 112 5.38 -11.32 3.98
CA LEU A 112 4.48 -12.39 3.54
C LEU A 112 3.02 -12.09 3.92
N ASP A 113 2.77 -11.53 5.11
CA ASP A 113 1.43 -11.13 5.53
C ASP A 113 0.91 -9.95 4.69
N LEU A 114 1.78 -9.01 4.35
CA LEU A 114 1.46 -7.92 3.42
C LEU A 114 1.06 -8.48 2.04
N MET A 115 1.84 -9.42 1.49
CA MET A 115 1.50 -10.07 0.23
C MET A 115 0.18 -10.84 0.30
N ARG A 116 -0.12 -11.51 1.43
CA ARG A 116 -1.42 -12.18 1.65
C ARG A 116 -2.58 -11.20 1.63
N SER A 117 -2.35 -9.94 2.03
CA SER A 117 -3.39 -8.91 2.00
C SER A 117 -3.72 -8.39 0.59
N THR A 118 -2.93 -8.75 -0.44
CA THR A 118 -3.14 -8.30 -1.83
C THR A 118 -4.53 -8.67 -2.35
N GLY A 119 -5.00 -9.88 -2.02
CA GLY A 119 -6.32 -10.34 -2.46
C GLY A 119 -7.45 -9.41 -2.00
N ASN A 120 -7.51 -9.13 -0.71
CA ASN A 120 -8.52 -8.25 -0.13
C ASN A 120 -8.38 -6.81 -0.64
N TYR A 121 -7.15 -6.32 -0.74
CA TYR A 121 -6.90 -4.96 -1.23
C TYR A 121 -7.37 -4.78 -2.68
N PHE A 122 -7.10 -5.75 -3.57
CA PHE A 122 -7.59 -5.69 -4.95
C PHE A 122 -9.11 -5.86 -5.04
N ASP A 123 -9.73 -6.65 -4.17
CA ASP A 123 -11.19 -6.75 -4.10
C ASP A 123 -11.82 -5.39 -3.71
N GLU A 124 -11.19 -4.61 -2.82
CA GLU A 124 -11.60 -3.24 -2.50
C GLU A 124 -11.42 -2.30 -3.70
N VAL A 125 -10.30 -2.39 -4.42
CA VAL A 125 -10.05 -1.63 -5.67
C VAL A 125 -11.12 -1.93 -6.71
N ILE A 126 -11.45 -3.20 -6.92
CA ILE A 126 -12.51 -3.63 -7.84
C ILE A 126 -13.86 -3.06 -7.42
N ALA A 127 -14.18 -3.07 -6.13
CA ALA A 127 -15.42 -2.50 -5.62
C ALA A 127 -15.48 -0.97 -5.86
N PHE A 128 -14.36 -0.27 -5.68
CA PHE A 128 -14.25 1.15 -5.96
C PHE A 128 -14.45 1.45 -7.46
N GLU A 129 -13.77 0.74 -8.35
CA GLU A 129 -13.90 0.93 -9.80
C GLU A 129 -15.33 0.62 -10.30
N ARG A 130 -16.00 -0.37 -9.71
CA ARG A 130 -17.43 -0.63 -9.98
C ARG A 130 -18.30 0.55 -9.54
N GLY A 131 -18.06 1.12 -8.37
CA GLY A 131 -18.73 2.32 -7.90
C GLY A 131 -18.50 3.53 -8.82
N LYS A 132 -17.30 3.71 -9.35
CA LYS A 132 -17.01 4.72 -10.40
C LYS A 132 -17.81 4.46 -11.67
N SER A 133 -17.88 3.20 -12.10
CA SER A 133 -18.65 2.81 -13.30
C SER A 133 -20.14 3.15 -13.16
N GLU A 134 -20.74 2.86 -12.01
CA GLU A 134 -22.14 3.19 -11.72
C GLU A 134 -22.43 4.71 -11.76
N LYS A 135 -21.38 5.51 -11.48
CA LYS A 135 -21.44 6.98 -11.52
C LYS A 135 -21.06 7.57 -12.89
N GLY A 136 -20.70 6.73 -13.87
CA GLY A 136 -20.23 7.18 -15.18
C GLY A 136 -18.83 7.81 -15.16
N LEU A 137 -18.02 7.49 -14.15
CA LEU A 137 -16.68 8.02 -13.93
C LEU A 137 -15.57 6.98 -14.22
N PHE A 138 -15.93 5.81 -14.76
CA PHE A 138 -14.95 4.79 -15.10
C PHE A 138 -14.01 5.27 -16.21
N MET A 139 -12.80 4.73 -16.21
CA MET A 139 -11.78 5.05 -17.21
C MET A 139 -12.23 4.72 -18.65
N SER A 140 -11.55 5.29 -19.63
CA SER A 140 -11.83 4.96 -21.04
C SER A 140 -11.44 3.52 -21.36
N GLU A 141 -12.11 2.89 -22.34
CA GLU A 141 -11.80 1.54 -22.83
C GLU A 141 -10.31 1.36 -23.13
N LYS A 142 -9.71 2.31 -23.84
CA LYS A 142 -8.28 2.28 -24.16
C LYS A 142 -7.38 2.23 -22.93
N LEU A 143 -7.76 2.92 -21.84
CA LEU A 143 -6.99 2.92 -20.60
C LEU A 143 -7.22 1.61 -19.85
N ALA A 144 -8.44 1.08 -19.84
CA ALA A 144 -8.76 -0.21 -19.25
C ALA A 144 -7.98 -1.35 -19.92
N ASP A 145 -7.97 -1.39 -21.27
CA ASP A 145 -7.18 -2.35 -22.04
C ASP A 145 -5.69 -2.31 -21.67
N ALA A 146 -5.11 -1.11 -21.55
CA ALA A 146 -3.72 -0.95 -21.17
C ALA A 146 -3.43 -1.41 -19.73
N VAL A 147 -4.35 -1.22 -18.79
CA VAL A 147 -4.24 -1.75 -17.42
C VAL A 147 -4.33 -3.28 -17.43
N ILE A 148 -5.24 -3.86 -18.20
CA ILE A 148 -5.36 -5.32 -18.40
C ILE A 148 -4.08 -5.90 -18.99
N GLU A 149 -3.51 -5.27 -20.03
CA GLU A 149 -2.23 -5.69 -20.61
C GLU A 149 -1.09 -5.69 -19.58
N GLN A 150 -1.03 -4.71 -18.68
CA GLN A 150 -0.04 -4.66 -17.60
C GLN A 150 -0.24 -5.79 -16.57
N CYS A 151 -1.48 -6.07 -16.21
CA CYS A 151 -1.79 -7.19 -15.31
C CYS A 151 -1.41 -8.52 -15.94
N GLN A 152 -1.75 -8.72 -17.23
CA GLN A 152 -1.38 -9.91 -17.97
C GLN A 152 0.14 -10.06 -18.09
N ALA A 153 0.86 -8.98 -18.38
CA ALA A 153 2.32 -8.99 -18.44
C ALA A 153 2.97 -9.39 -17.10
N PHE A 154 2.38 -8.98 -15.97
CA PHE A 154 2.82 -9.44 -14.66
C PHE A 154 2.62 -10.93 -14.44
N LEU A 155 1.48 -11.48 -14.86
CA LEU A 155 1.18 -12.92 -14.77
C LEU A 155 2.06 -13.75 -15.71
N ASP A 156 2.30 -13.26 -16.92
CA ASP A 156 3.10 -13.93 -17.94
C ASP A 156 4.59 -14.09 -17.56
N MET A 157 5.08 -13.33 -16.58
CA MET A 157 6.41 -13.55 -16.02
C MET A 157 6.57 -14.94 -15.40
N GLY A 158 5.49 -15.57 -14.91
CA GLY A 158 5.50 -16.90 -14.33
C GLY A 158 6.62 -17.05 -13.29
N ASN A 159 7.41 -18.11 -13.37
CA ASN A 159 8.54 -18.35 -12.48
C ASN A 159 9.69 -17.33 -12.63
N GLY A 160 9.70 -16.50 -13.65
CA GLY A 160 10.63 -15.39 -13.85
C GLY A 160 10.20 -14.10 -13.16
N ASN A 161 9.07 -14.09 -12.45
CA ASN A 161 8.59 -12.91 -11.75
C ASN A 161 9.62 -12.48 -10.69
N TYR A 162 9.96 -11.20 -10.71
CA TYR A 162 10.99 -10.63 -9.85
C TYR A 162 10.67 -10.70 -8.35
N LEU A 163 9.41 -10.88 -7.95
CA LEU A 163 9.05 -11.09 -6.55
C LEU A 163 9.64 -12.39 -5.96
N TYR A 164 10.00 -13.39 -6.81
CA TYR A 164 10.74 -14.57 -6.34
C TYR A 164 12.20 -14.23 -6.05
N SER A 165 12.89 -13.59 -7.00
CA SER A 165 14.33 -13.33 -6.89
C SER A 165 14.65 -12.25 -5.86
N THR A 166 13.92 -11.15 -5.86
CA THR A 166 14.15 -10.04 -4.94
C THR A 166 13.93 -10.42 -3.49
N PHE A 167 12.98 -11.30 -3.20
CA PHE A 167 12.77 -11.81 -1.83
C PHE A 167 14.01 -12.57 -1.31
N VAL A 168 14.56 -13.45 -2.14
CA VAL A 168 15.79 -14.20 -1.79
C VAL A 168 17.00 -13.27 -1.64
N GLU A 169 17.12 -12.27 -2.52
CA GLU A 169 18.19 -11.27 -2.45
C GLU A 169 18.12 -10.46 -1.16
N ARG A 170 16.92 -9.99 -0.76
CA ARG A 170 16.71 -9.25 0.49
C ARG A 170 17.04 -10.06 1.74
N MET A 171 16.73 -11.36 1.77
CA MET A 171 17.15 -12.26 2.86
C MET A 171 18.68 -12.35 2.94
N ARG A 172 19.36 -12.50 1.81
CA ARG A 172 20.83 -12.55 1.77
C ARG A 172 21.47 -11.23 2.21
N GLU A 173 20.98 -10.11 1.69
CA GLU A 173 21.46 -8.77 2.04
C GLU A 173 21.32 -8.47 3.53
N SER A 174 20.27 -8.96 4.17
CA SER A 174 20.04 -8.76 5.60
C SER A 174 21.08 -9.50 6.45
N GLY A 175 21.62 -10.63 5.97
CA GLY A 175 22.53 -11.49 6.71
C GLY A 175 21.93 -12.13 7.96
N LYS A 176 20.61 -12.14 8.10
CA LYS A 176 19.88 -12.59 9.30
C LYS A 176 19.41 -14.06 9.20
N PHE A 177 19.42 -14.66 8.01
CA PHE A 177 18.82 -15.95 7.72
C PHE A 177 19.91 -17.01 7.47
N THR A 178 19.70 -18.22 7.98
CA THR A 178 20.46 -19.39 7.59
C THR A 178 19.99 -19.89 6.21
N GLU A 179 20.79 -20.74 5.54
CA GLU A 179 20.41 -21.33 4.25
C GLU A 179 19.13 -22.19 4.36
N GLU A 180 18.91 -22.87 5.48
CA GLU A 180 17.71 -23.66 5.74
C GLU A 180 16.48 -22.75 5.85
N GLU A 181 16.57 -21.69 6.66
CA GLU A 181 15.51 -20.69 6.81
C GLU A 181 15.20 -20.01 5.47
N MET A 182 16.23 -19.62 4.70
CA MET A 182 16.01 -19.05 3.35
C MET A 182 15.25 -20.02 2.45
N GLY A 183 15.56 -21.32 2.51
CA GLY A 183 14.85 -22.34 1.75
C GLY A 183 13.37 -22.47 2.14
N GLU A 184 13.06 -22.39 3.44
CA GLU A 184 11.68 -22.41 3.92
C GLU A 184 10.90 -21.15 3.53
N TYR A 185 11.49 -19.97 3.74
CA TYR A 185 10.87 -18.69 3.39
C TYR A 185 10.66 -18.54 1.88
N THR A 186 11.60 -19.02 1.06
CA THR A 186 11.45 -19.05 -0.41
C THR A 186 10.21 -19.85 -0.84
N LYS A 187 9.97 -21.00 -0.21
CA LYS A 187 8.77 -21.81 -0.49
C LYS A 187 7.48 -21.09 -0.07
N LYS A 188 7.49 -20.47 1.12
CA LYS A 188 6.33 -19.67 1.59
C LYS A 188 6.05 -18.50 0.64
N ASN A 189 7.08 -17.79 0.18
CA ASN A 189 6.94 -16.70 -0.77
C ASN A 189 6.34 -17.19 -2.10
N ALA A 190 6.85 -18.29 -2.66
CA ALA A 190 6.32 -18.87 -3.88
C ALA A 190 4.83 -19.22 -3.72
N GLN A 191 4.47 -19.88 -2.63
CA GLN A 191 3.09 -20.23 -2.34
C GLN A 191 2.17 -19.00 -2.29
N VAL A 192 2.59 -17.91 -1.63
CA VAL A 192 1.77 -16.69 -1.55
C VAL A 192 1.63 -16.02 -2.92
N ILE A 193 2.69 -16.02 -3.74
CA ILE A 193 2.60 -15.49 -5.11
C ILE A 193 1.57 -16.28 -5.92
N GLU A 194 1.66 -17.61 -5.90
CA GLU A 194 0.82 -18.50 -6.71
C GLU A 194 -0.63 -18.56 -6.22
N GLU A 195 -0.86 -18.60 -4.91
CA GLU A 195 -2.19 -18.82 -4.33
C GLU A 195 -2.95 -17.52 -4.01
N VAL A 196 -2.26 -16.39 -3.90
CA VAL A 196 -2.90 -15.12 -3.52
C VAL A 196 -2.64 -14.01 -4.53
N VAL A 197 -1.37 -13.72 -4.85
CA VAL A 197 -1.04 -12.56 -5.69
C VAL A 197 -1.51 -12.78 -7.12
N CYS A 198 -1.13 -13.87 -7.77
CA CYS A 198 -1.56 -14.15 -9.14
C CYS A 198 -3.08 -14.21 -9.29
N PRO A 199 -3.84 -14.95 -8.44
CA PRO A 199 -5.30 -14.92 -8.49
C PRO A 199 -5.92 -13.53 -8.24
N ALA A 200 -5.27 -12.66 -7.45
CA ALA A 200 -5.73 -11.30 -7.26
C ALA A 200 -5.61 -10.48 -8.56
N TYR A 201 -4.51 -10.62 -9.30
CA TYR A 201 -4.34 -10.00 -10.61
C TYR A 201 -5.33 -10.54 -11.65
N GLU A 202 -5.60 -11.85 -11.65
CA GLU A 202 -6.62 -12.46 -12.54
C GLU A 202 -8.02 -11.89 -12.28
N ARG A 203 -8.37 -11.61 -11.02
CA ARG A 203 -9.67 -10.99 -10.68
C ARG A 203 -9.75 -9.51 -11.02
N LEU A 204 -8.60 -8.82 -11.05
CA LEU A 204 -8.54 -7.40 -11.34
C LEU A 204 -8.81 -7.11 -12.82
N MET A 205 -8.47 -8.04 -13.71
CA MET A 205 -8.75 -7.99 -15.17
C MET A 205 -10.23 -8.27 -15.47
#